data_c433159f7e47df0a0ac9d20a97097bc5
#
_entry.id   c433159f7e47df0a0ac9d20a97097bc5
#
_cell.length_a   1.000
_cell.length_b   1.000
_cell.length_c   1.000
_cell.angle_alpha   90.00
_cell.angle_beta   90.00
_cell.angle_gamma   90.00
#
_symmetry.space_group_name_H-M   'P 1'
#
loop_
_entity.id
_entity.type
_entity.pdbx_description
1 polymer ?
#
loop_
_entity_poly.entity_id
_entity_poly.type
_entity_poly.pdbx_seq_one_letter_code
_entity_poly.pdbx_strand_id
1 'polypeptide(L)'
;TYALTSVILLDFRRETPHNMSGGQKQRIAIAGILAMKPRVIVLDESTSMLDPAGRRDVMNVVKKLNKEEGITVVHITHHMDEIVDCDRVIVMKDGSKVFEDSPKELFKQDVSQYKLTLPLINQIYVKLKEKGAVGEADVLHAADLIDAICR
;
A
#
# COMPACT_ATOMS: atom_id res chain seq x y z
N THR A 1 -1.59 -12.61 -22.64
CA THR A 1 -0.16 -12.71 -22.26
C THR A 1 0.28 -11.48 -21.51
N TYR A 2 0.15 -10.25 -22.07
CA TYR A 2 0.52 -8.99 -21.42
C TYR A 2 0.00 -8.89 -19.97
N ALA A 3 -1.31 -8.93 -19.75
CA ALA A 3 -1.91 -8.76 -18.42
C ALA A 3 -1.40 -9.76 -17.36
N LEU A 4 -1.19 -11.04 -17.75
CA LEU A 4 -0.64 -12.05 -16.84
C LEU A 4 0.85 -11.81 -16.53
N THR A 5 1.61 -11.29 -17.49
CA THR A 5 3.02 -10.94 -17.28
C THR A 5 3.14 -9.76 -16.30
N SER A 6 2.31 -8.73 -16.46
CA SER A 6 2.31 -7.55 -15.58
C SER A 6 2.01 -7.90 -14.11
N VAL A 7 1.22 -8.94 -13.85
CA VAL A 7 0.90 -9.43 -12.49
C VAL A 7 1.77 -10.62 -12.05
N ILE A 8 2.81 -10.99 -12.81
CA ILE A 8 3.76 -12.08 -12.50
C ILE A 8 3.05 -13.43 -12.34
N LEU A 9 2.09 -13.74 -13.22
CA LEU A 9 1.32 -14.99 -13.19
C LEU A 9 1.26 -15.68 -14.55
N LEU A 10 2.23 -15.45 -15.43
CA LEU A 10 2.23 -16.06 -16.78
C LEU A 10 2.22 -17.59 -16.74
N ASP A 11 2.94 -18.18 -15.78
CA ASP A 11 3.04 -19.64 -15.64
C ASP A 11 1.71 -20.28 -15.19
N PHE A 12 0.85 -19.51 -14.56
CA PHE A 12 -0.47 -19.95 -14.09
C PHE A 12 -1.58 -19.83 -15.14
N ARG A 13 -1.27 -19.52 -16.40
CA ARG A 13 -2.25 -19.30 -17.48
C ARG A 13 -3.17 -20.49 -17.77
N ARG A 14 -2.81 -21.69 -17.33
CA ARG A 14 -3.57 -22.94 -17.50
C ARG A 14 -4.09 -23.51 -16.18
N GLU A 15 -3.78 -22.87 -15.07
CA GLU A 15 -4.24 -23.29 -13.76
C GLU A 15 -5.70 -22.91 -13.53
N THR A 16 -6.39 -23.71 -12.72
CA THR A 16 -7.75 -23.38 -12.29
C THR A 16 -7.69 -22.46 -11.06
N PRO A 17 -8.61 -21.49 -10.94
CA PRO A 17 -8.62 -20.59 -9.77
C PRO A 17 -8.75 -21.31 -8.42
N HIS A 18 -9.29 -22.54 -8.39
CA HIS A 18 -9.41 -23.31 -7.15
C HIS A 18 -8.06 -23.66 -6.52
N ASN A 19 -7.03 -23.87 -7.32
CA ASN A 19 -5.69 -24.26 -6.88
C ASN A 19 -4.80 -23.04 -6.52
N MET A 20 -5.34 -21.83 -6.54
CA MET A 20 -4.58 -20.59 -6.34
C MET A 20 -4.73 -20.05 -4.93
N SER A 21 -3.64 -19.45 -4.42
CA SER A 21 -3.68 -18.68 -3.16
C SER A 21 -4.56 -17.43 -3.31
N GLY A 22 -4.98 -16.85 -2.18
CA GLY A 22 -5.76 -15.61 -2.17
C GLY A 22 -5.06 -14.48 -2.93
N GLY A 23 -3.76 -14.28 -2.71
CA GLY A 23 -2.96 -13.28 -3.42
C GLY A 23 -2.85 -13.53 -4.93
N GLN A 24 -2.74 -14.81 -5.35
CA GLN A 24 -2.76 -15.17 -6.77
C GLN A 24 -4.12 -14.89 -7.41
N LYS A 25 -5.22 -15.23 -6.72
CA LYS A 25 -6.59 -14.91 -7.18
C LYS A 25 -6.78 -13.41 -7.36
N GLN A 26 -6.30 -12.61 -6.42
CA GLN A 26 -6.38 -11.15 -6.49
C GLN A 26 -5.58 -10.60 -7.68
N ARG A 27 -4.36 -11.10 -7.88
CA ARG A 27 -3.54 -10.70 -9.04
C ARG A 27 -4.18 -11.09 -10.37
N ILE A 28 -4.88 -12.24 -10.44
CA ILE A 28 -5.66 -12.61 -11.65
C ILE A 28 -6.82 -11.65 -11.88
N ALA A 29 -7.53 -11.23 -10.84
CA ALA A 29 -8.58 -10.22 -10.97
C ALA A 29 -8.03 -8.91 -11.54
N ILE A 30 -6.88 -8.45 -11.03
CA ILE A 30 -6.16 -7.29 -11.58
C ILE A 30 -5.77 -7.51 -13.04
N ALA A 31 -5.26 -8.71 -13.41
CA ALA A 31 -4.93 -9.04 -14.80
C ALA A 31 -6.16 -8.96 -15.73
N GLY A 32 -7.33 -9.38 -15.25
CA GLY A 32 -8.58 -9.26 -15.98
C GLY A 32 -8.93 -7.79 -16.30
N ILE A 33 -8.74 -6.90 -15.34
CA ILE A 33 -8.95 -5.46 -15.52
C ILE A 33 -7.88 -4.89 -16.49
N LEU A 34 -6.61 -5.27 -16.33
CA LEU A 34 -5.52 -4.81 -17.19
C LEU A 34 -5.68 -5.21 -18.66
N ALA A 35 -6.37 -6.33 -18.94
CA ALA A 35 -6.66 -6.74 -20.31
C ALA A 35 -7.48 -5.68 -21.07
N MET A 36 -8.23 -4.84 -20.38
CA MET A 36 -9.00 -3.72 -20.95
C MET A 36 -8.16 -2.46 -21.18
N LYS A 37 -6.86 -2.45 -20.78
CA LYS A 37 -5.93 -1.31 -20.88
C LYS A 37 -6.50 -0.03 -20.24
N PRO A 38 -6.91 -0.07 -18.98
CA PRO A 38 -7.48 1.10 -18.31
C PRO A 38 -6.40 2.14 -18.04
N ARG A 39 -6.79 3.41 -17.97
CA ARG A 39 -5.95 4.51 -17.49
C ARG A 39 -6.01 4.68 -15.97
N VAL A 40 -7.08 4.21 -15.36
CA VAL A 40 -7.34 4.31 -13.92
C VAL A 40 -7.86 2.96 -13.43
N ILE A 41 -7.35 2.51 -12.29
CA ILE A 41 -7.84 1.32 -11.56
C ILE A 41 -8.26 1.76 -10.17
N VAL A 42 -9.43 1.30 -9.72
CA VAL A 42 -9.89 1.47 -8.35
C VAL A 42 -9.82 0.11 -7.65
N LEU A 43 -9.12 0.06 -6.54
CA LEU A 43 -8.93 -1.12 -5.69
C LEU A 43 -9.62 -0.83 -4.35
N ASP A 44 -10.75 -1.47 -4.11
CA ASP A 44 -11.53 -1.28 -2.88
C ASP A 44 -11.28 -2.47 -1.94
N GLU A 45 -10.55 -2.22 -0.85
CA GLU A 45 -10.13 -3.21 0.15
C GLU A 45 -9.59 -4.53 -0.45
N SER A 46 -8.92 -4.46 -1.58
CA SER A 46 -8.52 -5.60 -2.39
C SER A 46 -7.51 -6.55 -1.70
N THR A 47 -6.95 -6.14 -0.58
CA THR A 47 -5.95 -6.89 0.19
C THR A 47 -6.44 -7.35 1.55
N SER A 48 -7.66 -6.95 1.97
CA SER A 48 -8.19 -7.20 3.33
C SER A 48 -8.25 -8.67 3.72
N MET A 49 -8.48 -9.57 2.76
CA MET A 49 -8.58 -11.02 2.98
C MET A 49 -7.27 -11.78 2.74
N LEU A 50 -6.15 -11.06 2.55
CA LEU A 50 -4.86 -11.66 2.26
C LEU A 50 -3.97 -11.73 3.51
N ASP A 51 -3.16 -12.78 3.55
CA ASP A 51 -2.05 -12.87 4.49
C ASP A 51 -0.98 -11.78 4.19
N PRO A 52 -0.06 -11.48 5.12
CA PRO A 52 0.93 -10.42 4.91
C PRO A 52 1.82 -10.60 3.67
N ALA A 53 2.10 -11.84 3.27
CA ALA A 53 2.88 -12.12 2.07
C ALA A 53 2.09 -11.81 0.79
N GLY A 54 0.87 -12.34 0.69
CA GLY A 54 -0.03 -12.06 -0.43
C GLY A 54 -0.35 -10.58 -0.60
N ARG A 55 -0.49 -9.84 0.52
CA ARG A 55 -0.68 -8.39 0.53
C ARG A 55 0.51 -7.67 -0.09
N ARG A 56 1.74 -7.99 0.35
CA ARG A 56 2.97 -7.42 -0.24
C ARG A 56 3.07 -7.70 -1.75
N ASP A 57 2.75 -8.92 -2.17
CA ASP A 57 2.79 -9.30 -3.58
C ASP A 57 1.83 -8.45 -4.42
N VAL A 58 0.59 -8.27 -3.96
CA VAL A 58 -0.40 -7.43 -4.65
C VAL A 58 0.06 -5.98 -4.70
N MET A 59 0.54 -5.42 -3.58
CA MET A 59 1.02 -4.04 -3.53
C MET A 59 2.25 -3.81 -4.43
N ASN A 60 3.14 -4.78 -4.57
CA ASN A 60 4.26 -4.70 -5.50
C ASN A 60 3.77 -4.64 -6.96
N VAL A 61 2.75 -5.43 -7.31
CA VAL A 61 2.12 -5.34 -8.63
C VAL A 61 1.48 -3.96 -8.84
N VAL A 62 0.74 -3.46 -7.87
CA VAL A 62 0.10 -2.13 -7.94
C VAL A 62 1.13 -1.02 -8.18
N LYS A 63 2.23 -1.03 -7.42
CA LYS A 63 3.34 -0.07 -7.59
C LYS A 63 3.95 -0.15 -8.99
N LYS A 64 4.18 -1.37 -9.50
CA LYS A 64 4.70 -1.58 -10.84
C LYS A 64 3.77 -1.01 -11.90
N LEU A 65 2.48 -1.27 -11.81
CA LEU A 65 1.48 -0.76 -12.74
C LEU A 65 1.44 0.77 -12.76
N ASN A 66 1.56 1.40 -11.60
CA ASN A 66 1.61 2.86 -11.52
C ASN A 66 2.92 3.42 -12.11
N LYS A 67 4.09 2.91 -11.66
CA LYS A 67 5.39 3.49 -12.00
C LYS A 67 5.86 3.14 -13.42
N GLU A 68 5.64 1.91 -13.88
CA GLU A 68 6.16 1.44 -15.16
C GLU A 68 5.13 1.57 -16.29
N GLU A 69 3.85 1.43 -15.97
CA GLU A 69 2.78 1.44 -16.99
C GLU A 69 1.96 2.75 -16.99
N GLY A 70 2.25 3.66 -16.07
CA GLY A 70 1.59 4.97 -15.98
C GLY A 70 0.10 4.90 -15.62
N ILE A 71 -0.35 3.81 -15.03
CA ILE A 71 -1.75 3.63 -14.64
C ILE A 71 -1.99 4.38 -13.33
N THR A 72 -3.01 5.22 -13.28
CA THR A 72 -3.46 5.84 -12.04
C THR A 72 -4.16 4.80 -11.17
N VAL A 73 -3.73 4.65 -9.92
CA VAL A 73 -4.34 3.73 -8.97
C VAL A 73 -5.01 4.51 -7.85
N VAL A 74 -6.29 4.28 -7.66
CA VAL A 74 -7.05 4.70 -6.48
C VAL A 74 -7.19 3.49 -5.58
N HIS A 75 -6.52 3.50 -4.43
CA HIS A 75 -6.51 2.39 -3.49
C HIS A 75 -7.25 2.77 -2.22
N ILE A 76 -8.34 2.08 -1.92
CA ILE A 76 -9.14 2.26 -0.72
C ILE A 76 -8.70 1.17 0.27
N THR A 77 -8.20 1.58 1.42
CA THR A 77 -7.69 0.68 2.45
C THR A 77 -7.77 1.32 3.83
N HIS A 78 -7.82 0.50 4.86
CA HIS A 78 -7.60 0.91 6.25
C HIS A 78 -6.22 0.45 6.78
N HIS A 79 -5.42 -0.19 5.93
CA HIS A 79 -4.07 -0.65 6.25
C HIS A 79 -3.04 0.43 5.96
N MET A 80 -2.54 1.07 7.00
CA MET A 80 -1.61 2.20 6.86
C MET A 80 -0.26 1.82 6.24
N ASP A 81 0.15 0.56 6.33
CA ASP A 81 1.36 0.05 5.67
C ASP A 81 1.27 0.08 4.13
N GLU A 82 0.07 0.09 3.57
CA GLU A 82 -0.16 0.09 2.12
C GLU A 82 -0.05 1.47 1.48
N ILE A 83 -0.16 2.53 2.29
CA ILE A 83 -0.15 3.92 1.79
C ILE A 83 1.24 4.58 1.81
N VAL A 84 2.25 3.95 2.41
CA VAL A 84 3.59 4.56 2.63
C VAL A 84 4.26 5.04 1.33
N ASP A 85 3.97 4.38 0.22
CA ASP A 85 4.56 4.68 -1.09
C ASP A 85 3.58 5.36 -2.06
N CYS A 86 2.40 5.78 -1.62
CA CYS A 86 1.49 6.50 -2.50
C CYS A 86 1.85 7.98 -2.60
N ASP A 87 1.45 8.62 -3.69
CA ASP A 87 1.74 10.03 -3.93
C ASP A 87 0.88 10.95 -3.06
N ARG A 88 -0.35 10.51 -2.75
CA ARG A 88 -1.35 11.30 -2.03
C ARG A 88 -2.31 10.42 -1.26
N VAL A 89 -2.64 10.85 -0.06
CA VAL A 89 -3.63 10.21 0.82
C VAL A 89 -4.82 11.14 1.03
N ILE A 90 -6.01 10.58 0.96
CA ILE A 90 -7.25 11.23 1.35
C ILE A 90 -7.85 10.43 2.50
N VAL A 91 -8.03 11.05 3.66
CA VAL A 91 -8.74 10.41 4.78
C VAL A 91 -10.19 10.83 4.76
N MET A 92 -11.06 9.82 4.75
CA MET A 92 -12.52 9.99 4.83
C MET A 92 -13.01 9.61 6.22
N LYS A 93 -13.87 10.44 6.81
CA LYS A 93 -14.53 10.16 8.08
C LYS A 93 -15.97 10.64 8.03
N ASP A 94 -16.91 9.79 8.40
CA ASP A 94 -18.34 10.11 8.44
C ASP A 94 -18.85 10.73 7.11
N GLY A 95 -18.38 10.18 5.97
CA GLY A 95 -18.75 10.63 4.63
C GLY A 95 -18.08 11.93 4.17
N SER A 96 -17.19 12.51 4.96
CA SER A 96 -16.50 13.77 4.65
C SER A 96 -14.99 13.57 4.51
N LYS A 97 -14.36 14.36 3.63
CA LYS A 97 -12.91 14.44 3.54
C LYS A 97 -12.39 15.26 4.73
N VAL A 98 -11.57 14.63 5.57
CA VAL A 98 -11.00 15.26 6.78
C VAL A 98 -9.50 15.55 6.67
N PHE A 99 -8.80 14.93 5.71
CA PHE A 99 -7.40 15.17 5.43
C PHE A 99 -7.11 14.89 3.94
N GLU A 100 -6.14 15.60 3.37
CA GLU A 100 -5.59 15.33 2.05
C GLU A 100 -4.18 15.91 1.96
N ASP A 101 -3.16 15.03 1.87
CA ASP A 101 -1.76 15.36 1.63
C ASP A 101 -0.97 14.06 1.37
N SER A 102 0.37 14.11 1.42
CA SER A 102 1.27 12.97 1.35
C SER A 102 1.16 12.08 2.60
N PRO A 103 1.57 10.78 2.51
CA PRO A 103 1.67 9.91 3.67
C PRO A 103 2.53 10.49 4.79
N LYS A 104 3.64 11.15 4.41
CA LYS A 104 4.55 11.81 5.32
C LYS A 104 3.83 12.84 6.21
N GLU A 105 3.02 13.69 5.62
CA GLU A 105 2.28 14.71 6.38
C GLU A 105 1.16 14.10 7.23
N LEU A 106 0.55 13.00 6.77
CA LEU A 106 -0.41 12.26 7.58
C LEU A 106 0.24 11.65 8.83
N PHE A 107 1.44 11.07 8.71
CA PHE A 107 2.10 10.38 9.82
C PHE A 107 2.70 11.32 10.86
N LYS A 108 2.78 12.62 10.58
CA LYS A 108 3.12 13.66 11.57
C LYS A 108 1.96 14.03 12.49
N GLN A 109 0.74 13.65 12.09
CA GLN A 109 -0.47 13.96 12.86
C GLN A 109 -0.81 12.82 13.84
N ASP A 110 -1.65 13.16 14.81
CA ASP A 110 -2.33 12.13 15.61
C ASP A 110 -3.42 11.46 14.77
N VAL A 111 -3.04 10.36 14.11
CA VAL A 111 -3.97 9.61 13.26
C VAL A 111 -5.08 8.90 14.04
N SER A 112 -4.96 8.80 15.37
CA SER A 112 -5.99 8.17 16.23
C SER A 112 -7.32 8.93 16.18
N GLN A 113 -7.29 10.24 15.96
CA GLN A 113 -8.49 11.07 15.74
C GLN A 113 -9.32 10.60 14.55
N TYR A 114 -8.70 9.92 13.59
CA TYR A 114 -9.33 9.32 12.41
C TYR A 114 -9.64 7.83 12.60
N LYS A 115 -9.42 7.28 13.80
CA LYS A 115 -9.51 5.84 14.09
C LYS A 115 -8.52 4.98 13.27
N LEU A 116 -7.39 5.57 12.89
CA LEU A 116 -6.30 4.92 12.17
C LEU A 116 -5.16 4.61 13.15
N THR A 117 -4.32 3.65 12.78
CA THR A 117 -3.14 3.24 13.56
C THR A 117 -1.91 3.38 12.69
N LEU A 118 -0.90 4.11 13.14
CA LEU A 118 0.36 4.26 12.41
C LEU A 118 0.99 2.91 12.06
N PRO A 119 1.69 2.80 10.94
CA PRO A 119 2.55 1.66 10.64
C PRO A 119 3.52 1.37 11.79
N LEU A 120 3.89 0.10 11.98
CA LEU A 120 4.75 -0.32 13.09
C LEU A 120 6.06 0.49 13.16
N ILE A 121 6.68 0.76 12.03
CA ILE A 121 7.92 1.54 11.94
C ILE A 121 7.73 2.94 12.52
N ASN A 122 6.62 3.60 12.18
CA ASN A 122 6.30 4.93 12.70
C ASN A 122 5.97 4.90 14.21
N GLN A 123 5.30 3.84 14.70
CA GLN A 123 5.07 3.68 16.14
C GLN A 123 6.39 3.52 16.91
N ILE A 124 7.35 2.78 16.36
CA ILE A 124 8.69 2.63 16.96
C ILE A 124 9.41 3.98 16.95
N TYR A 125 9.40 4.71 15.83
CA TYR A 125 10.00 6.04 15.74
C TYR A 125 9.43 7.01 16.77
N VAL A 126 8.11 7.10 16.90
CA VAL A 126 7.47 7.98 17.89
C VAL A 126 7.93 7.65 19.31
N LYS A 127 7.97 6.38 19.68
CA LYS A 127 8.45 5.94 21.00
C LYS A 127 9.93 6.25 21.25
N LEU A 128 10.78 6.12 20.23
CA LEU A 128 12.21 6.47 20.35
C LEU A 128 12.39 7.99 20.49
N LYS A 129 11.61 8.75 19.75
CA LYS A 129 11.61 10.22 19.83
C LYS A 129 11.15 10.71 21.21
N GLU A 130 10.07 10.15 21.78
CA GLU A 130 9.59 10.45 23.13
C GLU A 130 10.65 10.18 24.21
N LYS A 131 11.50 9.18 24.00
CA LYS A 131 12.64 8.86 24.89
C LYS A 131 13.88 9.69 24.62
N GLY A 132 13.87 10.59 23.65
CA GLY A 132 15.04 11.39 23.25
C GLY A 132 16.15 10.58 22.58
N ALA A 133 15.85 9.36 22.10
CA ALA A 133 16.82 8.48 21.45
C ALA A 133 17.06 8.82 19.97
N VAL A 134 16.13 9.53 19.33
CA VAL A 134 16.24 10.01 17.95
C VAL A 134 15.72 11.42 17.82
N GLY A 135 16.27 12.20 16.87
CA GLY A 135 15.80 13.54 16.55
C GLY A 135 14.59 13.54 15.59
N GLU A 136 14.28 14.74 15.08
CA GLU A 136 13.25 14.88 14.02
C GLU A 136 13.71 14.23 12.73
N ALA A 137 12.88 13.34 12.20
CA ALA A 137 13.11 12.67 10.92
C ALA A 137 11.78 12.32 10.25
N ASP A 138 11.80 12.24 8.93
CA ASP A 138 10.67 11.74 8.16
C ASP A 138 10.87 10.23 7.98
N VAL A 139 10.07 9.44 8.66
CA VAL A 139 10.19 7.98 8.65
C VAL A 139 8.98 7.39 7.94
N LEU A 140 9.21 6.79 6.78
CA LEU A 140 8.22 6.03 6.02
C LEU A 140 8.61 4.54 5.94
N HIS A 141 9.90 4.25 5.90
CA HIS A 141 10.44 2.90 5.75
C HIS A 141 11.44 2.56 6.86
N ALA A 142 11.78 1.27 6.97
CA ALA A 142 12.77 0.80 7.95
C ALA A 142 14.15 1.45 7.75
N ALA A 143 14.54 1.73 6.51
CA ALA A 143 15.80 2.41 6.21
C ALA A 143 15.84 3.81 6.83
N ASP A 144 14.76 4.58 6.73
CA ASP A 144 14.66 5.93 7.31
C ASP A 144 14.80 5.89 8.83
N LEU A 145 14.22 4.86 9.48
CA LEU A 145 14.35 4.65 10.92
C LEU A 145 15.79 4.33 11.32
N ILE A 146 16.46 3.45 10.56
CA ILE A 146 17.87 3.10 10.78
C ILE A 146 18.74 4.35 10.67
N ASP A 147 18.54 5.16 9.63
CA ASP A 147 19.26 6.40 9.43
C ASP A 147 19.03 7.41 10.55
N ALA A 148 17.81 7.46 11.11
CA ALA A 148 17.49 8.32 12.24
C ALA A 148 18.15 7.88 13.55
N ILE A 149 18.40 6.56 13.71
CA ILE A 149 19.07 5.99 14.90
C ILE A 149 20.59 6.15 14.82
N CYS A 150 21.15 6.07 13.60
CA CYS A 150 22.61 6.08 13.38
C CYS A 150 23.20 7.50 13.29
N ARG A 151 22.39 8.54 13.36
CA ARG A 151 22.82 9.96 13.40
C ARG A 151 23.03 10.45 14.82
#